data_e1209f7328a013f47d427085f3c9b128
#
_entry.id   e1209f7328a013f47d427085f3c9b128
#
_cell.length_a   1.000
_cell.length_b   1.000
_cell.length_c   1.000
_cell.angle_alpha   90.00
_cell.angle_beta   90.00
_cell.angle_gamma   90.00
#
_symmetry.space_group_name_H-M   'P 1'
#
loop_
_entity.id
_entity.type
_entity.pdbx_description
1 polymer ?
#
loop_
_entity_poly.entity_id
_entity_poly.type
_entity_poly.pdbx_seq_one_letter_code
_entity_poly.pdbx_strand_id
1 'polypeptide(L)'
;MAKVALVETKPSRTNYKKEFDGEFEFDQYQLCSDPNIKKVLKRDCDIEIDLEEYEWVILVGSDALKYFTKINSITEWSGKKINAFTDQTGPTTAVKFLPVINPAMLAFKPEAQRTWDDSKQSILEYITGNKQDTVITEYNAYGIQDTEEANKWLCECINSMPSHVAMDSETTGLYPRDGHILGISLSYEEDRGVYIDTECFDERTEALLQTLANQTTIVFHNAKFDMAFFEYHFNLTFPKFEDTMLLHYLIDENPGTHGLKQLAMKYTVYGDYEKPQYDWMAQYRKDHGILKNDFTWDLIPFDIMKTYAAMDAVVTLL
;
A
#
# COMPACT_ATOMS: atom_id res chain seq x y z
N MET A 1 -26.25 -15.75 1.59
CA MET A 1 -25.51 -14.92 0.63
C MET A 1 -25.44 -13.51 1.21
N ALA A 2 -24.31 -12.86 1.09
CA ALA A 2 -24.15 -11.47 1.54
C ALA A 2 -25.14 -10.56 0.79
N LYS A 3 -25.82 -9.64 1.47
CA LYS A 3 -26.68 -8.66 0.82
C LYS A 3 -25.82 -7.54 0.28
N VAL A 4 -25.92 -7.27 -1.03
CA VAL A 4 -25.06 -6.33 -1.75
C VAL A 4 -25.88 -5.20 -2.32
N ALA A 5 -25.42 -3.93 -2.15
CA ALA A 5 -25.92 -2.79 -2.89
C ALA A 5 -24.89 -2.31 -3.90
N LEU A 6 -25.35 -1.77 -5.02
CA LEU A 6 -24.53 -1.05 -5.99
C LEU A 6 -25.07 0.37 -6.12
N VAL A 7 -24.17 1.35 -5.93
CA VAL A 7 -24.52 2.78 -6.01
C VAL A 7 -23.75 3.44 -7.15
N GLU A 8 -24.47 3.91 -8.14
CA GLU A 8 -23.92 4.72 -9.23
C GLU A 8 -24.24 6.22 -9.05
N THR A 9 -23.55 7.10 -9.76
CA THR A 9 -23.76 8.55 -9.63
C THR A 9 -25.17 8.99 -10.08
N LYS A 10 -25.64 8.45 -11.20
CA LYS A 10 -26.96 8.72 -11.80
C LYS A 10 -27.37 7.57 -12.70
N PRO A 11 -28.66 7.46 -13.07
CA PRO A 11 -29.10 6.40 -13.97
C PRO A 11 -28.27 6.32 -15.24
N SER A 12 -27.73 5.16 -15.51
CA SER A 12 -26.91 4.87 -16.69
C SER A 12 -27.52 3.74 -17.53
N ARG A 13 -26.99 3.52 -18.73
CA ARG A 13 -27.37 2.38 -19.58
C ARG A 13 -26.51 1.15 -19.31
N THR A 14 -25.61 1.21 -18.34
CA THR A 14 -24.71 0.12 -17.99
C THR A 14 -25.51 -1.03 -17.38
N ASN A 15 -25.35 -2.22 -17.91
CA ASN A 15 -25.91 -3.42 -17.33
C ASN A 15 -24.91 -4.06 -16.37
N TYR A 16 -24.91 -3.59 -15.10
CA TYR A 16 -23.97 -4.07 -14.09
C TYR A 16 -24.10 -5.57 -13.81
N LYS A 17 -25.29 -6.17 -13.95
CA LYS A 17 -25.45 -7.62 -13.82
C LYS A 17 -24.62 -8.38 -14.87
N LYS A 18 -24.53 -7.84 -16.09
CA LYS A 18 -23.67 -8.38 -17.15
C LYS A 18 -22.19 -8.07 -16.88
N GLU A 19 -21.90 -6.86 -16.41
CA GLU A 19 -20.52 -6.46 -16.10
C GLU A 19 -19.89 -7.33 -15.01
N PHE A 20 -20.66 -7.77 -14.02
CA PHE A 20 -20.23 -8.71 -12.97
C PHE A 20 -20.57 -10.17 -13.26
N ASP A 21 -20.79 -10.55 -14.54
CA ASP A 21 -21.04 -11.91 -15.04
C ASP A 21 -22.21 -12.64 -14.37
N GLY A 22 -23.07 -11.92 -13.63
CA GLY A 22 -24.19 -12.49 -12.89
C GLY A 22 -23.81 -13.32 -11.67
N GLU A 23 -22.59 -13.19 -11.17
CA GLU A 23 -22.02 -13.99 -10.07
C GLU A 23 -22.70 -13.73 -8.71
N PHE A 24 -23.36 -12.58 -8.55
CA PHE A 24 -24.10 -12.22 -7.34
C PHE A 24 -25.28 -11.30 -7.64
N GLU A 25 -26.28 -11.31 -6.75
CA GLU A 25 -27.40 -10.38 -6.82
C GLU A 25 -27.13 -9.13 -6.00
N PHE A 26 -27.62 -7.97 -6.46
CA PHE A 26 -27.48 -6.70 -5.78
C PHE A 26 -28.69 -5.79 -6.02
N ASP A 27 -28.94 -4.91 -5.06
CA ASP A 27 -29.90 -3.82 -5.19
C ASP A 27 -29.18 -2.61 -5.79
N GLN A 28 -29.77 -1.97 -6.82
CA GLN A 28 -29.14 -0.86 -7.52
C GLN A 28 -29.74 0.47 -7.11
N TYR A 29 -28.87 1.41 -6.74
CA TYR A 29 -29.22 2.75 -6.32
C TYR A 29 -28.48 3.80 -7.16
N GLN A 30 -29.02 5.02 -7.18
CA GLN A 30 -28.40 6.21 -7.77
C GLN A 30 -28.22 7.28 -6.70
N LEU A 31 -27.11 8.03 -6.72
CA LEU A 31 -26.96 9.21 -5.88
C LEU A 31 -27.97 10.30 -6.23
N CYS A 32 -28.24 10.44 -7.54
CA CYS A 32 -29.17 11.42 -8.07
C CYS A 32 -30.08 10.76 -9.09
N SER A 33 -31.38 10.93 -8.94
CA SER A 33 -32.40 10.35 -9.82
C SER A 33 -32.50 11.04 -11.20
N ASP A 34 -31.95 12.25 -11.37
CA ASP A 34 -31.98 12.99 -12.64
C ASP A 34 -30.89 12.48 -13.61
N PRO A 35 -31.26 11.77 -14.70
CA PRO A 35 -30.27 11.26 -15.67
C PRO A 35 -29.58 12.37 -16.48
N ASN A 36 -30.17 13.57 -16.56
CA ASN A 36 -29.68 14.66 -17.39
C ASN A 36 -28.70 15.60 -16.67
N ILE A 37 -28.51 15.41 -15.38
CA ILE A 37 -27.60 16.25 -14.60
C ILE A 37 -26.17 16.09 -15.14
N LYS A 38 -25.49 17.22 -15.43
CA LYS A 38 -24.12 17.19 -15.96
C LYS A 38 -23.07 17.00 -14.89
N LYS A 39 -23.31 17.57 -13.70
CA LYS A 39 -22.43 17.48 -12.54
C LYS A 39 -23.29 17.34 -11.29
N VAL A 40 -23.11 16.25 -10.56
CA VAL A 40 -23.82 16.01 -9.30
C VAL A 40 -23.12 16.78 -8.18
N LEU A 41 -23.87 17.58 -7.46
CA LEU A 41 -23.43 18.24 -6.23
C LEU A 41 -24.12 17.56 -5.05
N LYS A 42 -23.58 17.66 -3.85
CA LYS A 42 -24.15 17.05 -2.65
C LYS A 42 -25.64 17.40 -2.44
N ARG A 43 -26.07 18.62 -2.82
CA ARG A 43 -27.47 19.07 -2.74
C ARG A 43 -28.41 18.42 -3.76
N ASP A 44 -27.85 17.81 -4.80
CA ASP A 44 -28.61 17.18 -5.88
C ASP A 44 -28.76 15.67 -5.63
N CYS A 45 -28.17 15.17 -4.53
CA CYS A 45 -28.26 13.76 -4.13
C CYS A 45 -29.59 13.54 -3.39
N ASP A 46 -30.38 12.62 -3.90
CA ASP A 46 -31.69 12.21 -3.39
C ASP A 46 -31.74 10.71 -3.05
N ILE A 47 -30.58 10.06 -2.90
CA ILE A 47 -30.49 8.64 -2.56
C ILE A 47 -31.11 8.36 -1.18
N GLU A 48 -31.99 7.36 -1.15
CA GLU A 48 -32.53 6.77 0.07
C GLU A 48 -32.03 5.32 0.15
N ILE A 49 -31.06 5.04 1.02
CA ILE A 49 -30.50 3.72 1.25
C ILE A 49 -30.26 3.51 2.75
N ASP A 50 -30.75 2.40 3.26
CA ASP A 50 -30.39 1.95 4.61
C ASP A 50 -29.12 1.08 4.51
N LEU A 51 -27.99 1.64 4.87
CA LEU A 51 -26.70 0.94 4.78
C LEU A 51 -26.63 -0.28 5.71
N GLU A 52 -27.36 -0.29 6.82
CA GLU A 52 -27.33 -1.39 7.79
C GLU A 52 -27.93 -2.70 7.23
N GLU A 53 -28.70 -2.60 6.15
CA GLU A 53 -29.24 -3.76 5.47
C GLU A 53 -28.22 -4.52 4.62
N TYR A 54 -27.04 -3.91 4.33
CA TYR A 54 -26.05 -4.45 3.39
C TYR A 54 -24.76 -4.81 4.09
N GLU A 55 -24.17 -5.93 3.69
CA GLU A 55 -22.80 -6.27 4.07
C GLU A 55 -21.78 -5.57 3.17
N TRP A 56 -22.11 -5.46 1.88
CA TRP A 56 -21.25 -4.86 0.88
C TRP A 56 -21.99 -3.77 0.08
N VAL A 57 -21.29 -2.65 -0.17
CA VAL A 57 -21.79 -1.59 -1.03
C VAL A 57 -20.75 -1.26 -2.09
N ILE A 58 -21.06 -1.57 -3.34
CA ILE A 58 -20.21 -1.24 -4.49
C ILE A 58 -20.46 0.22 -4.87
N LEU A 59 -19.38 1.02 -4.87
CA LEU A 59 -19.43 2.45 -5.18
C LEU A 59 -18.87 2.69 -6.58
N VAL A 60 -19.73 2.97 -7.55
CA VAL A 60 -19.33 3.15 -8.95
C VAL A 60 -19.00 4.62 -9.25
N GLY A 61 -17.72 4.87 -9.49
CA GLY A 61 -17.21 6.19 -9.87
C GLY A 61 -16.89 7.13 -8.71
N SER A 62 -16.23 8.23 -9.04
CA SER A 62 -15.67 9.17 -8.05
C SER A 62 -16.71 9.85 -7.19
N ASP A 63 -17.90 10.15 -7.73
CA ASP A 63 -18.95 10.87 -6.98
C ASP A 63 -19.53 9.98 -5.89
N ALA A 64 -19.81 8.68 -6.20
CA ALA A 64 -20.28 7.72 -5.22
C ALA A 64 -19.23 7.49 -4.12
N LEU A 65 -17.97 7.29 -4.49
CA LEU A 65 -16.87 7.16 -3.53
C LEU A 65 -16.79 8.36 -2.60
N LYS A 66 -16.77 9.58 -3.16
CA LYS A 66 -16.67 10.82 -2.40
C LYS A 66 -17.85 11.07 -1.46
N TYR A 67 -19.06 10.71 -1.91
CA TYR A 67 -20.26 10.90 -1.14
C TYR A 67 -20.25 10.11 0.18
N PHE A 68 -19.90 8.83 0.11
CA PHE A 68 -19.91 7.92 1.26
C PHE A 68 -18.62 7.94 2.09
N THR A 69 -17.46 8.22 1.48
CA THR A 69 -16.15 8.02 2.13
C THR A 69 -15.31 9.28 2.25
N LYS A 70 -15.69 10.39 1.59
CA LYS A 70 -14.89 11.62 1.44
C LYS A 70 -13.56 11.43 0.68
N ILE A 71 -13.25 10.22 0.18
CA ILE A 71 -12.08 9.92 -0.63
C ILE A 71 -12.29 10.45 -2.05
N ASN A 72 -11.24 10.98 -2.69
CA ASN A 72 -11.36 11.63 -4.00
C ASN A 72 -10.77 10.81 -5.16
N SER A 73 -9.88 9.85 -4.89
CA SER A 73 -9.15 9.10 -5.92
C SER A 73 -9.78 7.73 -6.18
N ILE A 74 -10.70 7.66 -7.16
CA ILE A 74 -11.34 6.39 -7.52
C ILE A 74 -10.37 5.37 -8.10
N THR A 75 -9.39 5.81 -8.89
CA THR A 75 -8.38 4.92 -9.51
C THR A 75 -7.48 4.26 -8.50
N GLU A 76 -7.13 4.97 -7.44
CA GLU A 76 -6.31 4.45 -6.34
C GLU A 76 -7.07 3.41 -5.49
N TRP A 77 -8.37 3.60 -5.31
CA TRP A 77 -9.21 2.78 -4.44
C TRP A 77 -10.06 1.75 -5.16
N SER A 78 -10.04 1.72 -6.50
CA SER A 78 -10.81 0.77 -7.29
C SER A 78 -10.42 -0.67 -6.97
N GLY A 79 -11.41 -1.49 -6.60
CA GLY A 79 -11.22 -2.88 -6.21
C GLY A 79 -10.70 -3.10 -4.78
N LYS A 80 -10.48 -2.04 -3.99
CA LYS A 80 -10.02 -2.15 -2.59
C LYS A 80 -11.19 -2.02 -1.63
N LYS A 81 -11.16 -2.81 -0.56
CA LYS A 81 -12.16 -2.71 0.51
C LYS A 81 -11.92 -1.47 1.36
N ILE A 82 -12.99 -0.72 1.63
CA ILE A 82 -13.01 0.37 2.59
C ILE A 82 -14.03 0.02 3.67
N ASN A 83 -13.60 -0.01 4.92
CA ASN A 83 -14.54 -0.13 6.04
C ASN A 83 -15.31 1.19 6.14
N ALA A 84 -16.63 1.13 6.42
CA ALA A 84 -17.45 2.32 6.54
C ALA A 84 -16.85 3.28 7.58
N PHE A 85 -16.68 4.55 7.17
CA PHE A 85 -16.24 5.58 8.10
C PHE A 85 -17.36 5.89 9.07
N THR A 86 -17.05 5.86 10.35
CA THR A 86 -17.89 6.52 11.33
C THR A 86 -17.78 8.02 11.11
N ASP A 87 -18.89 8.69 10.91
CA ASP A 87 -18.96 10.11 11.24
C ASP A 87 -18.61 10.22 12.74
N GLN A 88 -17.84 11.25 13.14
CA GLN A 88 -17.26 11.37 14.49
C GLN A 88 -18.26 11.28 15.66
N THR A 89 -19.53 11.01 15.37
CA THR A 89 -20.66 11.00 16.33
C THR A 89 -21.63 9.81 16.17
N GLY A 90 -21.36 8.84 15.28
CA GLY A 90 -22.30 7.73 15.01
C GLY A 90 -21.72 6.34 15.24
N PRO A 91 -22.57 5.31 15.43
CA PRO A 91 -22.13 3.93 15.61
C PRO A 91 -21.43 3.42 14.35
N THR A 92 -20.41 2.58 14.55
CA THR A 92 -19.69 1.85 13.51
C THR A 92 -20.67 0.98 12.75
N THR A 93 -20.93 1.30 11.49
CA THR A 93 -21.70 0.39 10.63
C THR A 93 -20.78 -0.76 10.21
N ALA A 94 -21.31 -1.98 10.21
CA ALA A 94 -20.59 -3.18 9.73
C ALA A 94 -20.43 -3.19 8.19
N VAL A 95 -20.86 -2.15 7.50
CA VAL A 95 -20.88 -2.02 6.04
C VAL A 95 -19.47 -1.84 5.49
N LYS A 96 -19.16 -2.57 4.43
CA LYS A 96 -17.90 -2.51 3.71
C LYS A 96 -18.13 -1.94 2.31
N PHE A 97 -17.37 -0.92 1.94
CA PHE A 97 -17.45 -0.31 0.61
C PHE A 97 -16.43 -0.91 -0.34
N LEU A 98 -16.86 -1.16 -1.57
CA LEU A 98 -16.03 -1.64 -2.67
C LEU A 98 -16.10 -0.64 -3.84
N PRO A 99 -15.19 0.36 -3.88
CA PRO A 99 -15.16 1.31 -4.98
C PRO A 99 -14.72 0.65 -6.28
N VAL A 100 -15.30 1.13 -7.39
CA VAL A 100 -14.90 0.69 -8.72
C VAL A 100 -15.02 1.87 -9.70
N ILE A 101 -14.12 1.95 -10.69
CA ILE A 101 -14.23 2.92 -11.76
C ILE A 101 -15.53 2.71 -12.54
N ASN A 102 -16.09 3.77 -13.10
CA ASN A 102 -17.29 3.61 -13.94
C ASN A 102 -16.91 2.98 -15.29
N PRO A 103 -17.48 1.81 -15.67
CA PRO A 103 -17.15 1.13 -16.93
C PRO A 103 -17.48 1.96 -18.16
N ALA A 104 -18.40 2.94 -18.08
CA ALA A 104 -18.63 3.88 -19.18
C ALA A 104 -17.39 4.72 -19.52
N MET A 105 -16.42 4.82 -18.62
CA MET A 105 -15.14 5.49 -18.85
C MET A 105 -14.28 4.77 -19.89
N LEU A 106 -14.43 3.46 -20.04
CA LEU A 106 -13.63 2.62 -20.95
C LEU A 106 -13.81 3.02 -22.42
N ALA A 107 -14.97 3.57 -22.78
CA ALA A 107 -15.24 4.11 -24.11
C ALA A 107 -14.34 5.32 -24.46
N PHE A 108 -13.83 6.05 -23.45
CA PHE A 108 -13.01 7.24 -23.62
C PHE A 108 -11.56 7.04 -23.17
N LYS A 109 -11.32 6.03 -22.32
CA LYS A 109 -10.02 5.67 -21.76
C LYS A 109 -9.84 4.15 -21.81
N PRO A 110 -9.51 3.60 -22.99
CA PRO A 110 -9.32 2.14 -23.13
C PRO A 110 -8.20 1.58 -22.24
N GLU A 111 -7.21 2.40 -21.88
CA GLU A 111 -6.13 2.06 -20.98
C GLU A 111 -6.61 1.72 -19.56
N ALA A 112 -7.81 2.15 -19.17
CA ALA A 112 -8.42 1.80 -17.88
C ALA A 112 -9.06 0.40 -17.85
N GLN A 113 -9.06 -0.34 -18.98
CA GLN A 113 -9.68 -1.68 -19.06
C GLN A 113 -9.12 -2.62 -17.99
N ARG A 114 -7.82 -2.65 -17.85
CA ARG A 114 -7.16 -3.51 -16.85
C ARG A 114 -7.58 -3.14 -15.43
N THR A 115 -7.58 -1.84 -15.09
CA THR A 115 -8.05 -1.38 -13.77
C THR A 115 -9.48 -1.84 -13.49
N TRP A 116 -10.34 -1.84 -14.51
CA TRP A 116 -11.69 -2.36 -14.41
C TRP A 116 -11.69 -3.87 -14.14
N ASP A 117 -10.96 -4.64 -14.94
CA ASP A 117 -10.92 -6.10 -14.85
C ASP A 117 -10.34 -6.57 -13.51
N ASP A 118 -9.25 -5.98 -13.05
CA ASP A 118 -8.63 -6.27 -11.75
C ASP A 118 -9.58 -5.90 -10.59
N SER A 119 -10.25 -4.76 -10.68
CA SER A 119 -11.21 -4.31 -9.66
C SER A 119 -12.44 -5.20 -9.62
N LYS A 120 -12.97 -5.60 -10.77
CA LYS A 120 -14.07 -6.53 -10.89
C LYS A 120 -13.73 -7.87 -10.24
N GLN A 121 -12.57 -8.44 -10.57
CA GLN A 121 -12.10 -9.69 -9.99
C GLN A 121 -12.00 -9.59 -8.46
N SER A 122 -11.40 -8.52 -7.96
CA SER A 122 -11.26 -8.27 -6.51
C SER A 122 -12.62 -8.15 -5.80
N ILE A 123 -13.59 -7.46 -6.40
CA ILE A 123 -14.96 -7.32 -5.87
C ILE A 123 -15.64 -8.68 -5.80
N LEU A 124 -15.54 -9.51 -6.86
CA LEU A 124 -16.07 -10.85 -6.88
C LEU A 124 -15.50 -11.71 -5.76
N GLU A 125 -14.19 -11.68 -5.57
CA GLU A 125 -13.50 -12.41 -4.51
C GLU A 125 -13.96 -12.01 -3.10
N TYR A 126 -14.18 -10.72 -2.85
CA TYR A 126 -14.71 -10.24 -1.58
C TYR A 126 -16.14 -10.72 -1.33
N ILE A 127 -17.03 -10.58 -2.31
CA ILE A 127 -18.46 -10.91 -2.17
C ILE A 127 -18.68 -12.41 -2.07
N THR A 128 -17.92 -13.21 -2.82
CA THR A 128 -18.02 -14.68 -2.81
C THR A 128 -17.28 -15.32 -1.63
N GLY A 129 -16.55 -14.54 -0.83
CA GLY A 129 -15.78 -15.02 0.33
C GLY A 129 -14.47 -15.73 -0.05
N ASN A 130 -14.06 -15.68 -1.32
CA ASN A 130 -12.79 -16.24 -1.77
C ASN A 130 -11.59 -15.38 -1.40
N LYS A 131 -11.81 -14.10 -1.10
CA LYS A 131 -10.80 -13.20 -0.53
C LYS A 131 -11.03 -13.11 0.97
N GLN A 132 -10.24 -13.83 1.74
CA GLN A 132 -10.27 -13.68 3.19
C GLN A 132 -9.67 -12.33 3.57
N ASP A 133 -10.32 -11.65 4.51
CA ASP A 133 -9.85 -10.41 5.14
C ASP A 133 -8.70 -10.66 6.13
N THR A 134 -7.74 -11.48 5.80
CA THR A 134 -6.52 -11.59 6.58
C THR A 134 -5.59 -10.42 6.25
N VAL A 135 -6.06 -9.19 6.50
CA VAL A 135 -5.11 -8.09 6.66
C VAL A 135 -4.44 -8.32 8.00
N ILE A 136 -3.20 -8.72 7.98
CA ILE A 136 -2.37 -8.81 9.17
C ILE A 136 -2.17 -7.37 9.66
N THR A 137 -2.58 -7.09 10.88
CA THR A 137 -2.43 -5.79 11.54
C THR A 137 -1.36 -5.80 12.62
N GLU A 138 -0.88 -6.99 13.00
CA GLU A 138 0.24 -7.18 13.91
C GLU A 138 1.45 -7.62 13.08
N TYR A 139 2.43 -6.74 12.97
CA TYR A 139 3.63 -6.96 12.18
C TYR A 139 4.76 -7.50 13.06
N ASN A 140 5.43 -8.54 12.60
CA ASN A 140 6.64 -9.07 13.23
C ASN A 140 7.86 -8.23 12.80
N ALA A 141 7.82 -6.94 13.18
CA ALA A 141 8.81 -5.94 12.86
C ALA A 141 9.48 -5.45 14.14
N TYR A 142 10.80 -5.41 14.16
CA TYR A 142 11.53 -4.91 15.33
C TYR A 142 12.69 -4.02 14.91
N GLY A 143 13.20 -3.24 15.85
CA GLY A 143 14.26 -2.27 15.60
C GLY A 143 15.46 -2.51 16.49
N ILE A 144 16.65 -2.21 15.98
CA ILE A 144 17.95 -2.34 16.68
C ILE A 144 18.65 -0.98 16.70
N GLN A 145 19.04 -0.53 17.91
CA GLN A 145 19.83 0.67 18.16
C GLN A 145 21.08 0.36 18.99
N ASP A 146 21.52 -0.88 19.02
CA ASP A 146 22.71 -1.34 19.74
C ASP A 146 23.65 -2.08 18.79
N THR A 147 24.95 -1.72 18.81
CA THR A 147 25.97 -2.26 17.91
C THR A 147 26.15 -3.77 18.05
N GLU A 148 26.18 -4.28 19.28
CA GLU A 148 26.38 -5.71 19.51
C GLU A 148 25.16 -6.51 19.07
N GLU A 149 23.96 -5.98 19.27
CA GLU A 149 22.71 -6.58 18.80
C GLU A 149 22.66 -6.60 17.26
N ALA A 150 23.04 -5.49 16.59
CA ALA A 150 23.13 -5.42 15.14
C ALA A 150 24.11 -6.45 14.58
N ASN A 151 25.32 -6.49 15.14
CA ASN A 151 26.35 -7.45 14.74
C ASN A 151 25.91 -8.91 14.97
N LYS A 152 25.21 -9.17 16.08
CA LYS A 152 24.66 -10.51 16.39
C LYS A 152 23.61 -10.91 15.38
N TRP A 153 22.64 -10.03 15.09
CA TRP A 153 21.59 -10.30 14.12
C TRP A 153 22.17 -10.60 12.72
N LEU A 154 23.13 -9.78 12.26
CA LEU A 154 23.80 -10.00 10.98
C LEU A 154 24.54 -11.34 10.93
N CYS A 155 25.23 -11.71 12.01
CA CYS A 155 25.87 -13.02 12.10
C CYS A 155 24.86 -14.17 12.03
N GLU A 156 23.72 -14.05 12.69
CA GLU A 156 22.64 -15.03 12.65
C GLU A 156 22.06 -15.16 11.24
N CYS A 157 21.81 -14.04 10.57
CA CYS A 157 21.36 -14.01 9.17
C CYS A 157 22.37 -14.70 8.25
N ILE A 158 23.64 -14.34 8.31
CA ILE A 158 24.71 -14.95 7.49
C ILE A 158 24.81 -16.46 7.75
N ASN A 159 24.76 -16.88 9.02
CA ASN A 159 24.86 -18.30 9.40
C ASN A 159 23.65 -19.13 8.96
N SER A 160 22.48 -18.51 8.80
CA SER A 160 21.29 -19.19 8.27
C SER A 160 21.38 -19.47 6.76
N MET A 161 22.35 -18.86 6.08
CA MET A 161 22.63 -19.01 4.65
C MET A 161 21.37 -18.84 3.78
N PRO A 162 20.63 -17.75 3.91
CA PRO A 162 19.42 -17.53 3.10
C PRO A 162 19.81 -17.37 1.63
N SER A 163 18.97 -17.85 0.72
CA SER A 163 19.18 -17.65 -0.71
C SER A 163 18.98 -16.21 -1.13
N HIS A 164 18.04 -15.54 -0.48
CA HIS A 164 17.67 -14.14 -0.72
C HIS A 164 17.53 -13.40 0.61
N VAL A 165 17.91 -12.14 0.62
CA VAL A 165 17.67 -11.20 1.72
C VAL A 165 17.15 -9.90 1.10
N ALA A 166 15.96 -9.47 1.48
CA ALA A 166 15.49 -8.15 1.12
C ALA A 166 16.22 -7.09 1.93
N MET A 167 16.54 -5.97 1.29
CA MET A 167 17.20 -4.82 1.91
C MET A 167 16.64 -3.53 1.37
N ASP A 168 16.42 -2.55 2.25
CA ASP A 168 15.95 -1.22 1.92
C ASP A 168 16.63 -0.19 2.81
N SER A 169 16.67 1.08 2.40
CA SER A 169 17.32 2.16 3.15
C SER A 169 16.39 3.34 3.40
N GLU A 170 16.32 3.78 4.64
CA GLU A 170 15.68 5.03 5.00
C GLU A 170 16.67 6.18 4.98
N THR A 171 16.36 7.25 4.26
CA THR A 171 17.31 8.34 3.99
C THR A 171 16.72 9.71 4.24
N THR A 172 17.58 10.69 4.53
CA THR A 172 17.16 12.09 4.72
C THR A 172 16.96 12.85 3.42
N GLY A 173 17.37 12.30 2.28
CA GLY A 173 17.31 12.98 0.98
C GLY A 173 17.22 12.01 -0.19
N LEU A 174 17.07 12.57 -1.39
CA LEU A 174 16.95 11.78 -2.62
C LEU A 174 18.31 11.45 -3.28
N TYR A 175 19.38 12.10 -2.84
CA TYR A 175 20.72 11.94 -3.42
C TYR A 175 21.74 11.70 -2.31
N PRO A 176 22.66 10.73 -2.48
CA PRO A 176 23.66 10.39 -1.46
C PRO A 176 24.55 11.57 -1.01
N ARG A 177 24.79 12.55 -1.89
CA ARG A 177 25.62 13.73 -1.55
C ARG A 177 24.90 14.74 -0.67
N ASP A 178 23.59 14.77 -0.70
CA ASP A 178 22.76 15.76 -0.02
C ASP A 178 22.03 15.17 1.18
N GLY A 179 22.14 13.86 1.38
CA GLY A 179 21.49 13.12 2.44
C GLY A 179 22.39 12.06 3.06
N HIS A 180 21.91 11.43 4.12
CA HIS A 180 22.54 10.28 4.77
C HIS A 180 21.51 9.18 5.02
N ILE A 181 21.99 7.98 5.32
CA ILE A 181 21.15 6.83 5.66
C ILE A 181 20.83 6.92 7.16
N LEU A 182 19.53 6.92 7.49
CA LEU A 182 19.04 6.88 8.87
C LEU A 182 19.09 5.47 9.43
N GLY A 183 18.75 4.50 8.62
CA GLY A 183 18.77 3.09 8.98
C GLY A 183 18.58 2.21 7.77
N ILE A 184 18.81 0.92 7.97
CA ILE A 184 18.59 -0.10 6.96
C ILE A 184 17.56 -1.10 7.47
N SER A 185 16.71 -1.56 6.59
CA SER A 185 15.81 -2.66 6.87
C SER A 185 16.22 -3.93 6.14
N LEU A 186 16.03 -5.06 6.80
CA LEU A 186 16.42 -6.37 6.31
C LEU A 186 15.34 -7.40 6.61
N SER A 187 15.11 -8.32 5.66
CA SER A 187 14.27 -9.50 5.86
C SER A 187 14.83 -10.69 5.09
N TYR A 188 14.89 -11.85 5.72
CA TYR A 188 15.18 -13.14 5.11
C TYR A 188 14.15 -14.22 5.46
N GLU A 189 13.07 -13.79 6.13
CA GLU A 189 11.90 -14.59 6.51
C GLU A 189 10.64 -13.89 6.01
N GLU A 190 9.65 -14.66 5.55
CA GLU A 190 8.45 -14.12 4.89
C GLU A 190 7.55 -13.23 5.78
N ASP A 191 7.71 -13.33 7.09
CA ASP A 191 6.84 -12.64 8.07
C ASP A 191 7.60 -11.78 9.08
N ARG A 192 8.94 -11.67 8.96
CA ARG A 192 9.77 -11.00 9.95
C ARG A 192 10.78 -10.05 9.32
N GLY A 193 10.75 -8.79 9.75
CA GLY A 193 11.70 -7.76 9.34
C GLY A 193 12.39 -7.09 10.51
N VAL A 194 13.59 -6.56 10.26
CA VAL A 194 14.35 -5.75 11.19
C VAL A 194 14.67 -4.39 10.57
N TYR A 195 14.65 -3.35 11.38
CA TYR A 195 15.21 -2.04 11.07
C TYR A 195 16.40 -1.76 11.98
N ILE A 196 17.56 -1.50 11.42
CA ILE A 196 18.81 -1.25 12.16
C ILE A 196 19.18 0.23 11.95
N ASP A 197 19.25 1.00 13.04
CA ASP A 197 19.68 2.37 13.04
C ASP A 197 21.16 2.48 12.66
N THR A 198 21.52 3.34 11.70
CA THR A 198 22.91 3.47 11.28
C THR A 198 23.80 4.17 12.31
N GLU A 199 23.24 4.83 13.31
CA GLU A 199 24.02 5.39 14.43
C GLU A 199 24.73 4.29 15.25
N CYS A 200 24.27 3.02 15.18
CA CYS A 200 24.91 1.91 15.85
C CYS A 200 25.93 1.14 14.99
N PHE A 201 26.21 1.61 13.77
CA PHE A 201 27.17 0.93 12.88
C PHE A 201 28.61 1.17 13.31
N ASP A 202 29.40 0.11 13.26
CA ASP A 202 30.85 0.12 13.38
C ASP A 202 31.49 -0.58 12.16
N GLU A 203 32.82 -0.60 12.10
CA GLU A 203 33.57 -1.28 11.02
C GLU A 203 33.17 -2.76 10.89
N ARG A 204 32.79 -3.41 11.97
CA ARG A 204 32.36 -4.82 11.96
C ARG A 204 30.97 -4.96 11.35
N THR A 205 30.04 -4.06 11.66
CA THR A 205 28.70 -4.03 11.08
C THR A 205 28.79 -3.89 9.55
N GLU A 206 29.60 -2.95 9.07
CA GLU A 206 29.82 -2.74 7.64
C GLU A 206 30.47 -3.98 6.97
N ALA A 207 31.46 -4.60 7.61
CA ALA A 207 32.09 -5.82 7.12
C ALA A 207 31.11 -7.02 7.06
N LEU A 208 30.21 -7.13 8.03
CA LEU A 208 29.16 -8.15 8.05
C LEU A 208 28.14 -7.92 6.93
N LEU A 209 27.71 -6.67 6.70
CA LEU A 209 26.83 -6.32 5.58
C LEU A 209 27.47 -6.67 4.23
N GLN A 210 28.75 -6.34 4.02
CA GLN A 210 29.47 -6.73 2.81
C GLN A 210 29.59 -8.25 2.67
N THR A 211 29.79 -8.96 3.78
CA THR A 211 29.83 -10.43 3.79
C THR A 211 28.48 -11.01 3.37
N LEU A 212 27.39 -10.48 3.93
CA LEU A 212 26.02 -10.87 3.55
C LEU A 212 25.79 -10.64 2.06
N ALA A 213 26.12 -9.44 1.54
CA ALA A 213 25.94 -9.09 0.13
C ALA A 213 26.77 -9.98 -0.83
N ASN A 214 27.92 -10.49 -0.38
CA ASN A 214 28.75 -11.39 -1.18
C ASN A 214 28.21 -12.84 -1.22
N GLN A 215 27.53 -13.26 -0.17
CA GLN A 215 27.12 -14.66 0.01
C GLN A 215 25.71 -14.94 -0.51
N THR A 216 24.82 -13.95 -0.48
CA THR A 216 23.42 -14.10 -0.82
C THR A 216 22.99 -13.17 -1.95
N THR A 217 21.83 -13.40 -2.55
CA THR A 217 21.20 -12.45 -3.46
C THR A 217 20.45 -11.41 -2.64
N ILE A 218 20.80 -10.14 -2.80
CA ILE A 218 20.08 -9.04 -2.15
C ILE A 218 18.90 -8.60 -3.03
N VAL A 219 17.71 -8.55 -2.45
CA VAL A 219 16.50 -8.13 -3.13
C VAL A 219 16.15 -6.70 -2.71
N PHE A 220 16.01 -5.83 -3.69
CA PHE A 220 15.63 -4.44 -3.50
C PHE A 220 14.30 -4.14 -4.19
N HIS A 221 13.71 -3.01 -3.82
CA HIS A 221 12.67 -2.38 -4.61
C HIS A 221 13.15 -1.02 -5.10
N ASN A 222 13.46 -0.86 -6.40
CA ASN A 222 14.16 0.27 -7.00
C ASN A 222 15.66 0.33 -6.59
N ALA A 223 16.34 -0.80 -6.76
CA ALA A 223 17.73 -1.08 -6.35
C ALA A 223 18.73 0.05 -6.58
N LYS A 224 18.60 0.78 -7.68
CA LYS A 224 19.52 1.89 -8.03
C LYS A 224 19.56 2.99 -6.97
N PHE A 225 18.46 3.20 -6.24
CA PHE A 225 18.39 4.22 -5.18
C PHE A 225 19.23 3.77 -3.98
N ASP A 226 18.92 2.60 -3.44
CA ASP A 226 19.58 2.07 -2.25
C ASP A 226 21.05 1.79 -2.48
N MET A 227 21.38 1.13 -3.59
CA MET A 227 22.76 0.82 -3.94
C MET A 227 23.63 2.08 -4.05
N ALA A 228 23.10 3.20 -4.58
CA ALA A 228 23.85 4.44 -4.66
C ALA A 228 24.14 5.02 -3.27
N PHE A 229 23.21 4.94 -2.31
CA PHE A 229 23.42 5.36 -0.94
C PHE A 229 24.40 4.44 -0.21
N PHE A 230 24.25 3.14 -0.32
CA PHE A 230 25.13 2.15 0.29
C PHE A 230 26.58 2.24 -0.22
N GLU A 231 26.77 2.42 -1.53
CA GLU A 231 28.10 2.59 -2.11
C GLU A 231 28.75 3.89 -1.60
N TYR A 232 27.99 4.99 -1.59
CA TYR A 232 28.52 6.30 -1.21
C TYR A 232 28.88 6.40 0.27
N HIS A 233 28.04 5.88 1.17
CA HIS A 233 28.20 6.06 2.61
C HIS A 233 29.01 4.94 3.27
N PHE A 234 28.90 3.71 2.80
CA PHE A 234 29.50 2.52 3.41
C PHE A 234 30.42 1.75 2.46
N ASN A 235 30.63 2.22 1.24
CA ASN A 235 31.43 1.54 0.21
C ASN A 235 31.00 0.06 -0.01
N LEU A 236 29.69 -0.22 0.18
CA LEU A 236 29.13 -1.55 -0.03
C LEU A 236 28.90 -1.81 -1.52
N THR A 237 29.14 -3.05 -1.92
CA THR A 237 28.88 -3.54 -3.28
C THR A 237 27.96 -4.75 -3.25
N PHE A 238 27.15 -4.90 -4.28
CA PHE A 238 26.14 -5.95 -4.37
C PHE A 238 26.34 -6.78 -5.63
N PRO A 239 27.24 -7.80 -5.59
CA PRO A 239 27.58 -8.59 -6.78
C PRO A 239 26.41 -9.44 -7.29
N LYS A 240 25.43 -9.75 -6.42
CA LYS A 240 24.21 -10.45 -6.77
C LYS A 240 23.02 -9.68 -6.19
N PHE A 241 22.19 -9.13 -7.05
CA PHE A 241 20.98 -8.45 -6.61
C PHE A 241 19.81 -8.67 -7.58
N GLU A 242 18.62 -8.49 -7.08
CA GLU A 242 17.35 -8.45 -7.81
C GLU A 242 16.60 -7.17 -7.48
N ASP A 243 15.76 -6.72 -8.41
CA ASP A 243 14.95 -5.50 -8.24
C ASP A 243 13.49 -5.84 -8.55
N THR A 244 12.66 -5.88 -7.50
CA THR A 244 11.24 -6.23 -7.62
C THR A 244 10.44 -5.24 -8.45
N MET A 245 10.85 -3.95 -8.50
CA MET A 245 10.23 -2.97 -9.39
C MET A 245 10.48 -3.34 -10.86
N LEU A 246 11.70 -3.71 -11.22
CA LEU A 246 12.04 -4.12 -12.58
C LEU A 246 11.44 -5.49 -12.93
N LEU A 247 11.42 -6.44 -11.99
CA LEU A 247 10.76 -7.73 -12.19
C LEU A 247 9.26 -7.55 -12.44
N HIS A 248 8.59 -6.69 -11.68
CA HIS A 248 7.18 -6.41 -11.92
C HIS A 248 6.94 -5.70 -13.26
N TYR A 249 7.87 -4.85 -13.72
CA TYR A 249 7.76 -4.23 -15.03
C TYR A 249 7.75 -5.26 -16.19
N LEU A 250 8.41 -6.41 -16.02
CA LEU A 250 8.35 -7.51 -16.99
C LEU A 250 6.99 -8.22 -17.03
N ILE A 251 6.22 -8.14 -15.95
CA ILE A 251 4.87 -8.72 -15.84
C ILE A 251 3.83 -7.71 -16.31
N ASP A 252 4.02 -6.44 -15.98
CA ASP A 252 3.09 -5.35 -16.22
C ASP A 252 3.85 -4.09 -16.63
N GLU A 253 3.79 -3.73 -17.92
CA GLU A 253 4.47 -2.53 -18.46
C GLU A 253 3.72 -1.21 -18.22
N ASN A 254 2.56 -1.23 -17.54
CA ASN A 254 1.75 -0.03 -17.33
C ASN A 254 2.43 0.94 -16.35
N PRO A 255 2.58 2.22 -16.69
CA PRO A 255 3.19 3.20 -15.80
C PRO A 255 2.40 3.38 -14.50
N GLY A 256 3.12 3.54 -13.39
CA GLY A 256 2.52 3.85 -12.08
C GLY A 256 1.94 2.64 -11.32
N THR A 257 2.23 1.41 -11.76
CA THR A 257 1.77 0.17 -11.12
C THR A 257 2.86 -0.54 -10.31
N HIS A 258 4.08 -0.01 -10.29
CA HIS A 258 5.26 -0.72 -9.79
C HIS A 258 5.72 -0.27 -8.38
N GLY A 259 5.00 0.64 -7.73
CA GLY A 259 5.38 1.10 -6.38
C GLY A 259 5.19 -0.01 -5.34
N LEU A 260 6.12 -0.12 -4.38
CA LEU A 260 6.15 -1.17 -3.35
C LEU A 260 4.80 -1.33 -2.64
N LYS A 261 4.21 -0.23 -2.20
CA LYS A 261 2.90 -0.22 -1.54
C LYS A 261 1.78 -0.85 -2.40
N GLN A 262 1.77 -0.53 -3.71
CA GLN A 262 0.77 -1.08 -4.62
C GLN A 262 0.97 -2.58 -4.79
N LEU A 263 2.23 -3.02 -4.90
CA LEU A 263 2.58 -4.43 -5.01
C LEU A 263 2.27 -5.18 -3.72
N ALA A 264 2.61 -4.62 -2.57
CA ALA A 264 2.29 -5.18 -1.26
C ALA A 264 0.78 -5.42 -1.09
N MET A 265 -0.05 -4.42 -1.43
CA MET A 265 -1.51 -4.56 -1.38
C MET A 265 -2.05 -5.58 -2.38
N LYS A 266 -1.38 -5.79 -3.51
CA LYS A 266 -1.81 -6.70 -4.58
C LYS A 266 -1.40 -8.15 -4.33
N TYR A 267 -0.18 -8.35 -3.83
CA TYR A 267 0.45 -9.66 -3.78
C TYR A 267 0.65 -10.21 -2.37
N THR A 268 0.49 -9.38 -1.32
CA THR A 268 0.69 -9.79 0.06
C THR A 268 -0.55 -9.63 0.93
N VAL A 269 -0.50 -10.18 2.14
CA VAL A 269 -1.58 -10.08 3.15
C VAL A 269 -1.41 -8.87 4.08
N TYR A 270 -0.35 -8.07 3.92
CA TYR A 270 0.01 -7.00 4.86
C TYR A 270 -0.73 -5.68 4.63
N GLY A 271 -1.42 -5.52 3.50
CA GLY A 271 -2.29 -4.38 3.24
C GLY A 271 -1.58 -3.03 3.25
N ASP A 272 -2.18 -2.04 3.95
CA ASP A 272 -1.66 -0.67 4.06
C ASP A 272 -0.87 -0.50 5.37
N TYR A 273 0.28 -1.16 5.46
CA TYR A 273 1.16 -1.12 6.65
C TYR A 273 1.82 0.26 6.87
N GLU A 274 1.86 1.11 5.85
CA GLU A 274 2.43 2.47 5.92
C GLU A 274 1.50 3.46 6.62
N LYS A 275 0.20 3.16 6.70
CA LYS A 275 -0.81 4.11 7.18
C LYS A 275 -0.50 4.70 8.57
N PRO A 276 -0.07 3.93 9.59
CA PRO A 276 0.24 4.49 10.90
C PRO A 276 1.34 5.56 10.87
N GLN A 277 2.38 5.38 10.05
CA GLN A 277 3.44 6.35 9.87
C GLN A 277 2.94 7.63 9.17
N TYR A 278 2.19 7.50 8.08
CA TYR A 278 1.64 8.67 7.39
C TYR A 278 0.64 9.45 8.25
N ASP A 279 -0.18 8.78 9.04
CA ASP A 279 -1.11 9.42 9.98
C ASP A 279 -0.31 10.20 11.05
N TRP A 280 0.76 9.61 11.59
CA TRP A 280 1.66 10.27 12.52
C TRP A 280 2.33 11.50 11.89
N MET A 281 2.91 11.36 10.69
CA MET A 281 3.55 12.46 9.96
C MET A 281 2.58 13.61 9.68
N ALA A 282 1.35 13.30 9.29
CA ALA A 282 0.32 14.31 9.02
C ALA A 282 -0.05 15.07 10.30
N GLN A 283 -0.20 14.36 11.42
CA GLN A 283 -0.51 14.96 12.72
C GLN A 283 0.66 15.79 13.23
N TYR A 284 1.89 15.25 13.19
CA TYR A 284 3.11 15.96 13.64
C TYR A 284 3.30 17.27 12.88
N ARG A 285 3.18 17.28 11.55
CA ARG A 285 3.27 18.49 10.73
C ARG A 285 2.21 19.53 11.12
N LYS A 286 0.99 19.08 11.37
CA LYS A 286 -0.13 19.95 11.78
C LYS A 286 0.17 20.61 13.13
N ASP A 287 0.66 19.84 14.10
CA ASP A 287 0.91 20.30 15.47
C ASP A 287 2.09 21.28 15.56
N HIS A 288 3.08 21.13 14.65
CA HIS A 288 4.28 21.98 14.61
C HIS A 288 4.26 23.04 13.50
N GLY A 289 3.19 23.11 12.69
CA GLY A 289 3.08 24.09 11.60
C GLY A 289 4.08 23.86 10.46
N ILE A 290 4.54 22.61 10.25
CA ILE A 290 5.55 22.26 9.24
C ILE A 290 4.84 22.00 7.90
N LEU A 291 5.32 22.66 6.82
CA LEU A 291 4.81 22.40 5.47
C LEU A 291 5.29 21.03 4.97
N LYS A 292 4.54 20.46 4.01
CA LYS A 292 4.87 19.14 3.47
C LYS A 292 6.31 19.05 2.92
N ASN A 293 6.78 20.12 2.27
CA ASN A 293 8.10 20.16 1.63
C ASN A 293 9.25 20.44 2.61
N ASP A 294 8.92 20.88 3.83
CA ASP A 294 9.91 21.20 4.87
C ASP A 294 10.03 20.07 5.90
N PHE A 295 9.24 19.01 5.74
CA PHE A 295 9.29 17.83 6.59
C PHE A 295 10.44 16.93 6.15
N THR A 296 11.29 16.55 7.06
CA THR A 296 12.42 15.64 6.85
C THR A 296 12.24 14.34 7.61
N TRP A 297 12.77 13.23 7.08
CA TRP A 297 12.54 11.89 7.61
C TRP A 297 13.22 11.65 8.98
N ASP A 298 14.28 12.36 9.29
CA ASP A 298 14.95 12.36 10.60
C ASP A 298 14.06 12.89 11.75
N LEU A 299 12.94 13.52 11.44
CA LEU A 299 11.93 13.91 12.43
C LEU A 299 11.07 12.75 12.89
N ILE A 300 11.08 11.62 12.20
CA ILE A 300 10.26 10.46 12.53
C ILE A 300 10.93 9.69 13.68
N PRO A 301 10.23 9.48 14.82
CA PRO A 301 10.80 8.70 15.91
C PRO A 301 11.12 7.28 15.50
N PHE A 302 12.18 6.72 16.05
CA PHE A 302 12.62 5.36 15.79
C PHE A 302 11.49 4.32 15.95
N ASP A 303 10.67 4.45 17.00
CA ASP A 303 9.56 3.53 17.26
C ASP A 303 8.46 3.54 16.17
N ILE A 304 8.32 4.65 15.44
CA ILE A 304 7.41 4.75 14.30
C ILE A 304 8.11 4.21 13.04
N MET A 305 9.37 4.63 12.81
CA MET A 305 10.15 4.26 11.65
C MET A 305 10.38 2.75 11.55
N LYS A 306 10.77 2.10 12.67
CA LYS A 306 11.15 0.67 12.69
C LYS A 306 10.10 -0.26 12.10
N THR A 307 8.82 -0.01 12.39
CA THR A 307 7.74 -0.87 11.92
C THR A 307 7.53 -0.72 10.43
N TYR A 308 7.48 0.52 9.96
CA TYR A 308 7.34 0.83 8.56
C TYR A 308 8.50 0.26 7.75
N ALA A 309 9.73 0.64 8.08
CA ALA A 309 10.94 0.25 7.36
C ALA A 309 11.16 -1.28 7.36
N ALA A 310 11.00 -1.94 8.52
CA ALA A 310 11.11 -3.39 8.59
C ALA A 310 10.08 -4.09 7.69
N MET A 311 8.87 -3.54 7.56
CA MET A 311 7.84 -4.09 6.68
C MET A 311 8.14 -3.85 5.21
N ASP A 312 8.82 -2.77 4.82
CA ASP A 312 9.29 -2.57 3.45
C ASP A 312 10.21 -3.72 3.01
N ALA A 313 11.12 -4.16 3.88
CA ALA A 313 11.96 -5.33 3.61
C ALA A 313 11.14 -6.64 3.53
N VAL A 314 10.16 -6.85 4.43
CA VAL A 314 9.30 -8.06 4.40
C VAL A 314 8.52 -8.15 3.09
N VAL A 315 7.83 -7.07 2.69
CA VAL A 315 7.01 -7.08 1.47
C VAL A 315 7.85 -7.06 0.18
N THR A 316 9.11 -6.64 0.26
CA THR A 316 10.06 -6.73 -0.85
C THR A 316 10.55 -8.15 -1.06
N LEU A 317 10.66 -8.96 0.01
CA LEU A 317 11.09 -10.36 -0.04
C LEU A 317 9.98 -11.26 -0.63
N LEU A 318 8.71 -10.99 -0.34
CA LEU A 318 7.53 -11.72 -0.81
C LEU A 318 7.22 -11.49 -2.28
#